data_92410bab6b595d958a4a2d56b1ab3613
#
_entry.id   92410bab6b595d958a4a2d56b1ab3613
#
_cell.length_a   1.000
_cell.length_b   1.000
_cell.length_c   1.000
_cell.angle_alpha   90.00
_cell.angle_beta   90.00
_cell.angle_gamma   90.00
#
_symmetry.space_group_name_H-M   'P 1'
#
loop_
_entity.id
_entity.type
_entity.pdbx_description
1 polymer ?
#
loop_
_entity_poly.entity_id
_entity_poly.type
_entity_poly.pdbx_seq_one_letter_code
_entity_poly.pdbx_strand_id
1 'polypeptide(L)'
;MEIPVLKNILETNDRIAAANARLFDDNGVTVLNFMSSPGAGKTSLVIKTLEAVKAAGISLAVIDGDIASTVDADRVAAFGVPAVQINTGGACHLDANMIKNALPKIDLAAIELLIIENVGNLVCPAEFQLGEHKKVMLLSVTEGDDKPLKYPLMFSEADALVVNKMDLLANTNFNMEGFQEIIGSMNPDVEMFLVSCTSGFGLDAWGEWMVKQVREVGKK
;
A
#
# COMPACT_ATOMS: atom_id res chain seq x y z
N MET A 1 -32.64 -16.27 26.93
CA MET A 1 -32.60 -15.31 25.78
C MET A 1 -31.19 -15.38 25.26
N GLU A 2 -30.96 -16.09 24.14
CA GLU A 2 -29.66 -16.10 23.49
C GLU A 2 -29.46 -14.78 22.78
N ILE A 3 -28.35 -14.10 23.11
CA ILE A 3 -27.94 -12.89 22.39
C ILE A 3 -27.30 -13.38 21.09
N PRO A 4 -27.87 -13.10 19.91
CA PRO A 4 -27.24 -13.46 18.66
C PRO A 4 -25.92 -12.69 18.54
N VAL A 5 -24.80 -13.42 18.59
CA VAL A 5 -23.49 -12.88 18.27
C VAL A 5 -23.47 -12.63 16.79
N LEU A 6 -23.45 -11.37 16.36
CA LEU A 6 -23.19 -11.00 14.97
C LEU A 6 -21.80 -11.51 14.60
N LYS A 7 -21.76 -12.53 13.75
CA LYS A 7 -20.52 -13.09 13.23
C LYS A 7 -19.76 -12.01 12.47
N ASN A 8 -18.62 -11.75 12.98
CA ASN A 8 -17.37 -11.28 12.43
C ASN A 8 -17.49 -10.40 11.17
N ILE A 9 -17.37 -9.09 11.36
CA ILE A 9 -17.23 -8.10 10.28
C ILE A 9 -16.06 -8.52 9.37
N LEU A 10 -14.97 -9.05 9.93
CA LEU A 10 -13.81 -9.55 9.21
C LEU A 10 -14.15 -10.71 8.27
N GLU A 11 -14.97 -11.72 8.71
CA GLU A 11 -15.36 -12.82 7.81
C GLU A 11 -16.13 -12.33 6.57
N THR A 12 -16.96 -11.29 6.73
CA THR A 12 -17.69 -10.69 5.60
C THR A 12 -16.73 -9.94 4.68
N ASN A 13 -15.79 -9.19 5.25
CA ASN A 13 -14.74 -8.51 4.50
C ASN A 13 -13.90 -9.53 3.71
N ASP A 14 -13.41 -10.59 4.36
CA ASP A 14 -12.54 -11.59 3.74
C ASP A 14 -13.20 -12.31 2.57
N ARG A 15 -14.51 -12.59 2.67
CA ARG A 15 -15.28 -13.15 1.54
C ARG A 15 -15.34 -12.20 0.35
N ILE A 16 -15.49 -10.88 0.61
CA ILE A 16 -15.51 -9.87 -0.46
C ILE A 16 -14.09 -9.69 -1.01
N ALA A 17 -13.08 -9.65 -0.15
CA ALA A 17 -11.67 -9.57 -0.54
C ALA A 17 -11.27 -10.74 -1.45
N ALA A 18 -11.68 -11.96 -1.11
CA ALA A 18 -11.45 -13.14 -1.95
C ALA A 18 -12.15 -13.04 -3.32
N ALA A 19 -13.32 -12.39 -3.40
CA ALA A 19 -13.98 -12.14 -4.68
C ALA A 19 -13.25 -11.06 -5.50
N ASN A 20 -12.74 -10.01 -4.84
CA ASN A 20 -11.91 -8.99 -5.49
C ASN A 20 -10.62 -9.61 -6.05
N ALA A 21 -9.91 -10.42 -5.23
CA ALA A 21 -8.69 -11.11 -5.65
C ALA A 21 -8.90 -11.94 -6.91
N ARG A 22 -9.97 -12.75 -6.97
CA ARG A 22 -10.32 -13.52 -8.19
C ARG A 22 -10.55 -12.62 -9.39
N LEU A 23 -11.24 -11.50 -9.21
CA LEU A 23 -11.48 -10.56 -10.30
C LEU A 23 -10.15 -9.96 -10.81
N PHE A 24 -9.20 -9.68 -9.94
CA PHE A 24 -7.88 -9.20 -10.31
C PHE A 24 -7.08 -10.29 -11.05
N ASP A 25 -7.05 -11.51 -10.52
CA ASP A 25 -6.42 -12.66 -11.17
C ASP A 25 -6.99 -12.94 -12.57
N ASP A 26 -8.33 -12.94 -12.70
CA ASP A 26 -9.03 -13.18 -13.96
C ASP A 26 -8.71 -12.13 -15.04
N ASN A 27 -8.34 -10.93 -14.64
CA ASN A 27 -7.93 -9.83 -15.53
C ASN A 27 -6.40 -9.70 -15.66
N GLY A 28 -5.62 -10.50 -14.94
CA GLY A 28 -4.15 -10.41 -14.94
C GLY A 28 -3.61 -9.11 -14.32
N VAL A 29 -4.35 -8.50 -13.40
CA VAL A 29 -4.00 -7.23 -12.74
C VAL A 29 -3.28 -7.50 -11.43
N THR A 30 -2.04 -7.03 -11.31
CA THR A 30 -1.32 -7.03 -10.03
C THR A 30 -1.87 -5.92 -9.13
N VAL A 31 -2.16 -6.22 -7.88
CA VAL A 31 -2.71 -5.24 -6.92
C VAL A 31 -1.82 -5.10 -5.71
N LEU A 32 -1.40 -3.87 -5.40
CA LEU A 32 -0.59 -3.55 -4.23
C LEU A 32 -1.34 -2.57 -3.32
N ASN A 33 -1.39 -2.89 -2.02
CA ASN A 33 -1.99 -2.06 -0.98
C ASN A 33 -0.88 -1.30 -0.22
N PHE A 34 -0.85 0.02 -0.37
CA PHE A 34 0.11 0.91 0.28
C PHE A 34 -0.44 1.41 1.60
N MET A 35 0.20 1.05 2.70
CA MET A 35 -0.20 1.35 4.06
C MET A 35 0.89 2.15 4.78
N SER A 36 0.50 3.12 5.59
CA SER A 36 1.45 3.91 6.40
C SER A 36 0.73 4.70 7.49
N SER A 37 1.49 5.31 8.39
CA SER A 37 0.99 6.44 9.18
C SER A 37 0.73 7.68 8.31
N PRO A 38 -0.07 8.64 8.80
CA PRO A 38 -0.16 9.95 8.17
C PRO A 38 1.20 10.65 8.12
N GLY A 39 1.52 11.27 6.98
CA GLY A 39 2.77 12.03 6.83
C GLY A 39 4.04 11.21 6.58
N ALA A 40 3.98 9.89 6.48
CA ALA A 40 5.12 9.03 6.11
C ALA A 40 5.64 9.29 4.67
N GLY A 41 4.80 9.88 3.81
CA GLY A 41 5.13 10.18 2.41
C GLY A 41 4.56 9.18 1.41
N LYS A 42 3.44 8.55 1.76
CA LYS A 42 2.76 7.52 0.94
C LYS A 42 2.46 8.02 -0.47
N THR A 43 1.73 9.13 -0.63
CA THR A 43 1.45 9.73 -1.93
C THR A 43 2.72 10.09 -2.71
N SER A 44 3.79 10.56 -2.02
CA SER A 44 5.07 10.83 -2.69
C SER A 44 5.71 9.56 -3.23
N LEU A 45 5.65 8.45 -2.48
CA LEU A 45 6.13 7.15 -2.95
C LEU A 45 5.28 6.62 -4.11
N VAL A 46 3.95 6.75 -4.03
CA VAL A 46 3.04 6.39 -5.13
C VAL A 46 3.43 7.14 -6.41
N ILE A 47 3.64 8.45 -6.34
CA ILE A 47 4.07 9.25 -7.50
C ILE A 47 5.41 8.74 -8.07
N LYS A 48 6.40 8.46 -7.21
CA LYS A 48 7.70 7.90 -7.66
C LYS A 48 7.54 6.50 -8.26
N THR A 49 6.62 5.72 -7.73
CA THR A 49 6.26 4.42 -8.31
C THR A 49 5.63 4.59 -9.70
N LEU A 50 4.70 5.55 -9.88
CA LEU A 50 4.11 5.86 -11.18
C LEU A 50 5.17 6.23 -12.22
N GLU A 51 6.16 7.05 -11.85
CA GLU A 51 7.28 7.43 -12.73
C GLU A 51 8.04 6.18 -13.22
N ALA A 52 8.42 5.28 -12.30
CA ALA A 52 9.20 4.08 -12.62
C ALA A 52 8.42 3.06 -13.46
N VAL A 53 7.16 2.77 -13.09
CA VAL A 53 6.32 1.76 -13.78
C VAL A 53 5.92 2.21 -15.18
N LYS A 54 5.60 3.49 -15.36
CA LYS A 54 5.32 4.07 -16.68
C LYS A 54 6.55 4.04 -17.59
N ALA A 55 7.74 4.32 -17.04
CA ALA A 55 8.99 4.21 -17.81
C ALA A 55 9.26 2.76 -18.28
N ALA A 56 8.77 1.76 -17.54
CA ALA A 56 8.82 0.35 -17.93
C ALA A 56 7.71 -0.09 -18.91
N GLY A 57 6.82 0.85 -19.32
CA GLY A 57 5.72 0.59 -20.24
C GLY A 57 4.52 -0.13 -19.64
N ILE A 58 4.41 -0.18 -18.30
CA ILE A 58 3.32 -0.84 -17.57
C ILE A 58 2.13 0.12 -17.46
N SER A 59 0.95 -0.38 -17.85
CA SER A 59 -0.33 0.31 -17.68
C SER A 59 -0.85 0.16 -16.26
N LEU A 60 -1.39 1.26 -15.67
CA LEU A 60 -1.81 1.22 -14.28
C LEU A 60 -2.98 2.15 -13.96
N ALA A 61 -3.62 1.90 -12.82
CA ALA A 61 -4.60 2.78 -12.18
C ALA A 61 -4.33 2.90 -10.68
N VAL A 62 -4.94 3.91 -10.05
CA VAL A 62 -4.81 4.15 -8.61
C VAL A 62 -6.20 4.25 -7.97
N ILE A 63 -6.38 3.60 -6.83
CA ILE A 63 -7.47 3.89 -5.88
C ILE A 63 -6.86 4.62 -4.70
N ASP A 64 -7.36 5.81 -4.40
CA ASP A 64 -6.93 6.62 -3.26
C ASP A 64 -8.00 6.65 -2.18
N GLY A 65 -7.65 6.18 -0.98
CA GLY A 65 -8.49 6.18 0.21
C GLY A 65 -8.18 7.34 1.12
N ASP A 66 -8.56 8.54 0.73
CA ASP A 66 -8.38 9.71 1.62
C ASP A 66 -9.66 10.06 2.38
N ILE A 67 -9.46 10.71 3.54
CA ILE A 67 -10.56 11.10 4.43
C ILE A 67 -11.33 12.29 3.87
N ALA A 68 -10.69 13.25 3.19
CA ALA A 68 -11.33 14.51 2.81
C ALA A 68 -10.65 15.36 1.73
N SER A 69 -9.56 14.96 1.08
CA SER A 69 -8.78 15.81 0.18
C SER A 69 -8.67 15.24 -1.22
N THR A 70 -8.99 16.05 -2.25
CA THR A 70 -8.74 15.69 -3.66
C THR A 70 -7.29 15.99 -4.11
N VAL A 71 -6.48 16.62 -3.25
CA VAL A 71 -5.16 17.13 -3.61
C VAL A 71 -4.22 16.01 -4.08
N ASP A 72 -4.27 14.85 -3.43
CA ASP A 72 -3.42 13.72 -3.77
C ASP A 72 -3.93 12.99 -5.02
N ALA A 73 -5.25 12.84 -5.16
CA ALA A 73 -5.87 12.32 -6.39
C ALA A 73 -5.58 13.24 -7.60
N ASP A 74 -5.62 14.57 -7.43
CA ASP A 74 -5.28 15.54 -8.48
C ASP A 74 -3.81 15.42 -8.90
N ARG A 75 -2.89 15.18 -7.97
CA ARG A 75 -1.46 14.94 -8.26
C ARG A 75 -1.26 13.65 -9.04
N VAL A 76 -1.97 12.59 -8.73
CA VAL A 76 -1.94 11.32 -9.48
C VAL A 76 -2.55 11.52 -10.87
N ALA A 77 -3.68 12.20 -10.97
CA ALA A 77 -4.35 12.49 -12.24
C ALA A 77 -3.47 13.32 -13.20
N ALA A 78 -2.61 14.20 -12.68
CA ALA A 78 -1.66 14.98 -13.49
C ALA A 78 -0.65 14.09 -14.26
N PHE A 79 -0.44 12.83 -13.83
CA PHE A 79 0.34 11.85 -14.58
C PHE A 79 -0.44 11.17 -15.73
N GLY A 80 -1.71 11.53 -15.96
CA GLY A 80 -2.56 10.92 -16.97
C GLY A 80 -2.89 9.44 -16.66
N VAL A 81 -2.92 9.08 -15.40
CA VAL A 81 -3.25 7.74 -14.90
C VAL A 81 -4.70 7.74 -14.40
N PRO A 82 -5.53 6.73 -14.77
CA PRO A 82 -6.85 6.59 -14.19
C PRO A 82 -6.78 6.53 -12.66
N ALA A 83 -7.52 7.41 -12.00
CA ALA A 83 -7.56 7.48 -10.54
C ALA A 83 -9.00 7.51 -10.05
N VAL A 84 -9.28 6.77 -8.97
CA VAL A 84 -10.57 6.79 -8.26
C VAL A 84 -10.32 7.12 -6.81
N GLN A 85 -10.94 8.17 -6.32
CA GLN A 85 -10.91 8.51 -4.91
C GLN A 85 -12.10 7.90 -4.18
N ILE A 86 -11.82 7.25 -3.04
CA ILE A 86 -12.82 6.79 -2.10
C ILE A 86 -12.83 7.73 -0.89
N ASN A 87 -13.87 8.51 -0.76
CA ASN A 87 -14.10 9.26 0.49
C ASN A 87 -14.64 8.29 1.54
N THR A 88 -13.83 8.01 2.57
CA THR A 88 -14.17 7.03 3.60
C THR A 88 -15.21 7.52 4.61
N GLY A 89 -15.60 8.80 4.55
CA GLY A 89 -16.58 9.38 5.48
C GLY A 89 -16.09 9.38 6.95
N GLY A 90 -14.76 9.35 7.16
CA GLY A 90 -14.16 9.32 8.49
C GLY A 90 -13.77 7.91 8.95
N ALA A 91 -13.93 6.86 8.14
CA ALA A 91 -13.36 5.56 8.44
C ALA A 91 -11.82 5.61 8.35
N CYS A 92 -11.16 4.87 9.25
CA CYS A 92 -9.70 4.88 9.41
C CYS A 92 -8.97 3.87 8.51
N HIS A 93 -9.68 3.22 7.57
CA HIS A 93 -9.16 2.25 6.63
C HIS A 93 -10.10 2.10 5.43
N LEU A 94 -9.60 1.50 4.35
CA LEU A 94 -10.40 0.94 3.28
C LEU A 94 -10.79 -0.51 3.63
N ASP A 95 -11.98 -0.92 3.25
CA ASP A 95 -12.43 -2.30 3.30
C ASP A 95 -12.66 -2.89 1.89
N ALA A 96 -12.81 -4.20 1.80
CA ALA A 96 -12.99 -4.89 0.53
C ALA A 96 -14.27 -4.47 -0.23
N ASN A 97 -15.32 -4.05 0.47
CA ASN A 97 -16.55 -3.58 -0.13
C ASN A 97 -16.38 -2.18 -0.75
N MET A 98 -15.59 -1.31 -0.11
CA MET A 98 -15.23 -0.01 -0.68
C MET A 98 -14.48 -0.19 -2.00
N ILE A 99 -13.49 -1.09 -2.02
CA ILE A 99 -12.76 -1.44 -3.24
C ILE A 99 -13.72 -1.98 -4.30
N LYS A 100 -14.54 -3.00 -3.99
CA LYS A 100 -15.54 -3.56 -4.89
C LYS A 100 -16.42 -2.49 -5.55
N ASN A 101 -16.83 -1.48 -4.79
CA ASN A 101 -17.67 -0.40 -5.29
C ASN A 101 -16.91 0.60 -6.18
N ALA A 102 -15.60 0.72 -6.04
CA ALA A 102 -14.75 1.56 -6.88
C ALA A 102 -14.39 0.89 -8.21
N LEU A 103 -14.23 -0.45 -8.24
CA LEU A 103 -13.78 -1.21 -9.42
C LEU A 103 -14.58 -0.95 -10.71
N PRO A 104 -15.92 -0.73 -10.71
CA PRO A 104 -16.67 -0.40 -11.93
C PRO A 104 -16.25 0.93 -12.60
N LYS A 105 -15.41 1.73 -11.96
CA LYS A 105 -14.88 2.98 -12.51
C LYS A 105 -13.49 2.80 -13.17
N ILE A 106 -12.92 1.60 -13.10
CA ILE A 106 -11.60 1.27 -13.63
C ILE A 106 -11.79 0.17 -14.68
N ASP A 107 -11.23 0.38 -15.87
CA ASP A 107 -11.17 -0.65 -16.90
C ASP A 107 -9.99 -1.60 -16.55
N LEU A 108 -10.30 -2.69 -15.85
CA LEU A 108 -9.29 -3.67 -15.42
C LEU A 108 -8.60 -4.34 -16.61
N ALA A 109 -9.27 -4.49 -17.76
CA ALA A 109 -8.68 -5.09 -18.94
C ALA A 109 -7.63 -4.16 -19.61
N ALA A 110 -7.62 -2.89 -19.27
CA ALA A 110 -6.69 -1.89 -19.82
C ALA A 110 -5.45 -1.64 -18.93
N ILE A 111 -5.34 -2.31 -17.76
CA ILE A 111 -4.25 -2.09 -16.81
C ILE A 111 -3.58 -3.40 -16.41
N GLU A 112 -2.30 -3.31 -16.05
CA GLU A 112 -1.50 -4.43 -15.52
C GLU A 112 -1.26 -4.28 -14.01
N LEU A 113 -1.38 -3.05 -13.48
CA LEU A 113 -1.15 -2.72 -12.08
C LEU A 113 -2.27 -1.86 -11.52
N LEU A 114 -2.77 -2.21 -10.34
CA LEU A 114 -3.62 -1.38 -9.52
C LEU A 114 -2.91 -1.05 -8.21
N ILE A 115 -2.68 0.21 -7.94
CA ILE A 115 -2.19 0.68 -6.64
C ILE A 115 -3.39 1.13 -5.81
N ILE A 116 -3.49 0.60 -4.60
CA ILE A 116 -4.45 1.05 -3.58
C ILE A 116 -3.65 1.84 -2.55
N GLU A 117 -3.87 3.14 -2.48
CA GLU A 117 -3.38 3.99 -1.40
C GLU A 117 -4.38 3.97 -0.25
N ASN A 118 -4.04 3.29 0.85
CA ASN A 118 -4.92 3.17 2.01
C ASN A 118 -4.90 4.44 2.87
N VAL A 119 -5.89 4.58 3.74
CA VAL A 119 -5.93 5.66 4.75
C VAL A 119 -4.69 5.61 5.63
N GLY A 120 -4.15 6.78 5.98
CA GLY A 120 -2.99 6.88 6.88
C GLY A 120 -3.34 6.40 8.29
N ASN A 121 -3.00 5.14 8.61
CA ASN A 121 -3.23 4.50 9.91
C ASN A 121 -2.35 3.25 10.03
N LEU A 122 -1.81 2.98 11.24
CA LEU A 122 -0.93 1.83 11.50
C LEU A 122 -1.63 0.63 12.15
N VAL A 123 -2.95 0.69 12.38
CA VAL A 123 -3.72 -0.37 13.05
C VAL A 123 -4.71 -1.01 12.07
N CYS A 124 -5.78 -0.30 11.77
CA CYS A 124 -6.91 -0.87 11.03
C CYS A 124 -6.57 -1.45 9.65
N PRO A 125 -5.75 -0.79 8.79
CA PRO A 125 -5.45 -1.33 7.46
C PRO A 125 -4.75 -2.70 7.47
N ALA A 126 -4.08 -3.07 8.56
CA ALA A 126 -3.43 -4.37 8.67
C ALA A 126 -4.43 -5.53 8.83
N GLU A 127 -5.59 -5.25 9.43
CA GLU A 127 -6.61 -6.28 9.74
C GLU A 127 -7.55 -6.56 8.56
N PHE A 128 -7.67 -5.61 7.61
CA PHE A 128 -8.63 -5.69 6.51
C PHE A 128 -7.95 -6.06 5.19
N GLN A 129 -8.22 -7.27 4.70
CA GLN A 129 -7.83 -7.67 3.35
C GLN A 129 -8.71 -6.95 2.32
N LEU A 130 -8.11 -6.49 1.21
CA LEU A 130 -8.82 -5.82 0.12
C LEU A 130 -8.94 -6.70 -1.13
N GLY A 131 -8.18 -7.80 -1.18
CA GLY A 131 -7.97 -8.67 -2.32
C GLY A 131 -6.63 -8.39 -3.02
N GLU A 132 -5.74 -7.64 -2.38
CA GLU A 132 -4.41 -7.30 -2.88
C GLU A 132 -3.47 -8.50 -2.95
N HIS A 133 -2.53 -8.46 -3.90
CA HIS A 133 -1.47 -9.47 -4.03
C HIS A 133 -0.30 -9.22 -3.07
N LYS A 134 -0.05 -7.94 -2.75
CA LYS A 134 1.06 -7.50 -1.91
C LYS A 134 0.67 -6.33 -1.02
N LYS A 135 1.11 -6.39 0.22
CA LYS A 135 1.02 -5.32 1.21
C LYS A 135 2.34 -4.58 1.28
N VAL A 136 2.32 -3.30 0.98
CA VAL A 136 3.47 -2.40 1.07
C VAL A 136 3.31 -1.52 2.29
N MET A 137 4.15 -1.73 3.30
CA MET A 137 4.21 -0.87 4.47
C MET A 137 5.24 0.25 4.26
N LEU A 138 4.84 1.50 4.46
CA LEU A 138 5.73 2.65 4.42
C LEU A 138 5.90 3.24 5.82
N LEU A 139 7.15 3.40 6.26
CA LEU A 139 7.57 4.10 7.46
C LEU A 139 8.52 5.25 7.08
N SER A 140 8.48 6.36 7.81
CA SER A 140 9.47 7.44 7.70
C SER A 140 10.42 7.41 8.89
N VAL A 141 11.72 7.66 8.66
CA VAL A 141 12.72 7.75 9.76
C VAL A 141 12.36 8.82 10.80
N THR A 142 11.50 9.79 10.45
CA THR A 142 11.04 10.84 11.38
C THR A 142 9.98 10.36 12.36
N GLU A 143 9.45 9.14 12.21
CA GLU A 143 8.38 8.58 13.06
C GLU A 143 8.93 7.80 14.27
N GLY A 144 10.20 7.37 14.19
CA GLY A 144 10.88 6.58 15.21
C GLY A 144 10.91 5.08 14.89
N ASP A 145 11.98 4.44 15.36
CA ASP A 145 12.32 3.04 15.15
C ASP A 145 11.54 2.04 16.03
N ASP A 146 10.76 2.56 16.97
CA ASP A 146 9.93 1.77 17.89
C ASP A 146 8.55 1.38 17.32
N LYS A 147 8.21 1.83 16.13
CA LYS A 147 6.90 1.57 15.50
C LYS A 147 6.59 0.08 15.32
N PRO A 148 7.52 -0.80 14.92
CA PRO A 148 7.23 -2.22 14.83
C PRO A 148 6.80 -2.84 16.15
N LEU A 149 7.37 -2.40 17.26
CA LEU A 149 7.02 -2.88 18.60
C LEU A 149 5.65 -2.40 19.06
N LYS A 150 5.20 -1.23 18.58
CA LYS A 150 3.89 -0.64 18.92
C LYS A 150 2.77 -1.16 18.01
N TYR A 151 3.08 -1.50 16.78
CA TYR A 151 2.12 -1.89 15.75
C TYR A 151 2.55 -3.18 15.03
N PRO A 152 2.79 -4.28 15.77
CA PRO A 152 3.45 -5.46 15.23
C PRO A 152 2.73 -6.09 14.02
N LEU A 153 1.40 -6.10 14.02
CA LEU A 153 0.62 -6.69 12.92
C LEU A 153 0.92 -6.03 11.57
N MET A 154 1.03 -4.69 11.54
CA MET A 154 1.30 -3.94 10.32
C MET A 154 2.63 -4.34 9.67
N PHE A 155 3.65 -4.62 10.48
CA PHE A 155 4.98 -4.98 9.99
C PHE A 155 5.12 -6.47 9.72
N SER A 156 4.43 -7.34 10.48
CA SER A 156 4.46 -8.79 10.25
C SER A 156 3.70 -9.22 8.99
N GLU A 157 2.67 -8.44 8.59
CA GLU A 157 1.84 -8.73 7.43
C GLU A 157 2.36 -8.09 6.12
N ALA A 158 3.42 -7.27 6.19
CA ALA A 158 3.98 -6.59 5.03
C ALA A 158 4.81 -7.54 4.15
N ASP A 159 4.57 -7.52 2.85
CA ASP A 159 5.42 -8.17 1.85
C ASP A 159 6.65 -7.30 1.51
N ALA A 160 6.48 -5.98 1.54
CA ALA A 160 7.56 -5.02 1.37
C ALA A 160 7.48 -3.92 2.43
N LEU A 161 8.63 -3.54 2.97
CA LEU A 161 8.77 -2.45 3.93
C LEU A 161 9.64 -1.34 3.33
N VAL A 162 9.05 -0.18 3.13
CA VAL A 162 9.76 1.00 2.62
C VAL A 162 10.05 1.96 3.76
N VAL A 163 11.33 2.20 4.04
CA VAL A 163 11.78 3.21 5.01
C VAL A 163 12.13 4.48 4.24
N ASN A 164 11.25 5.48 4.34
CA ASN A 164 11.33 6.72 3.58
C ASN A 164 12.01 7.86 4.37
N LYS A 165 12.31 8.93 3.66
CA LYS A 165 12.99 10.15 4.15
C LYS A 165 14.39 9.87 4.68
N MET A 166 15.10 8.95 4.02
CA MET A 166 16.49 8.60 4.38
C MET A 166 17.45 9.80 4.35
N ASP A 167 17.10 10.84 3.59
CA ASP A 167 17.80 12.13 3.58
C ASP A 167 17.77 12.84 4.94
N LEU A 168 16.81 12.51 5.80
CA LEU A 168 16.68 13.08 7.15
C LEU A 168 17.27 12.19 8.24
N LEU A 169 17.76 10.98 7.95
CA LEU A 169 18.22 10.01 8.95
C LEU A 169 19.24 10.62 9.91
N ALA A 170 20.23 11.35 9.40
CA ALA A 170 21.27 11.99 10.21
C ALA A 170 20.74 13.08 11.17
N ASN A 171 19.52 13.55 10.97
CA ASN A 171 18.87 14.55 11.80
C ASN A 171 17.81 13.96 12.74
N THR A 172 17.76 12.63 12.86
CA THR A 172 16.83 11.91 13.74
C THR A 172 17.59 11.04 14.72
N ASN A 173 16.87 10.51 15.73
CA ASN A 173 17.40 9.51 16.65
C ASN A 173 17.06 8.08 16.20
N PHE A 174 16.74 7.87 14.93
CA PHE A 174 16.36 6.57 14.38
C PHE A 174 17.56 5.62 14.37
N ASN A 175 17.47 4.54 15.13
CA ASN A 175 18.48 3.49 15.15
C ASN A 175 18.19 2.47 14.06
N MET A 176 18.82 2.62 12.89
CA MET A 176 18.59 1.76 11.74
C MET A 176 18.99 0.30 12.00
N GLU A 177 20.12 0.06 12.68
CA GLU A 177 20.60 -1.29 12.98
C GLU A 177 19.62 -2.04 13.89
N GLY A 178 19.22 -1.42 15.02
CA GLY A 178 18.21 -2.01 15.91
C GLY A 178 16.85 -2.18 15.25
N PHE A 179 16.45 -1.25 14.36
CA PHE A 179 15.21 -1.39 13.58
C PHE A 179 15.26 -2.62 12.65
N GLN A 180 16.38 -2.82 11.94
CA GLN A 180 16.56 -3.97 11.04
C GLN A 180 16.56 -5.30 11.81
N GLU A 181 17.14 -5.34 13.01
CA GLU A 181 17.10 -6.53 13.89
C GLU A 181 15.68 -6.88 14.32
N ILE A 182 14.88 -5.85 14.72
CA ILE A 182 13.48 -6.03 15.11
C ILE A 182 12.67 -6.58 13.93
N ILE A 183 12.80 -5.96 12.75
CA ILE A 183 12.08 -6.39 11.54
C ILE A 183 12.52 -7.81 11.13
N GLY A 184 13.81 -8.11 11.09
CA GLY A 184 14.32 -9.43 10.75
C GLY A 184 13.82 -10.55 11.68
N SER A 185 13.57 -10.21 12.96
CA SER A 185 12.98 -11.16 13.92
C SER A 185 11.47 -11.30 13.76
N MET A 186 10.78 -10.24 13.33
CA MET A 186 9.31 -10.19 13.24
C MET A 186 8.80 -10.70 11.90
N ASN A 187 9.48 -10.35 10.82
CA ASN A 187 9.13 -10.69 9.44
C ASN A 187 10.41 -10.92 8.62
N PRO A 188 11.02 -12.12 8.73
CA PRO A 188 12.30 -12.41 8.10
C PRO A 188 12.26 -12.42 6.57
N ASP A 189 11.09 -12.57 5.97
CA ASP A 189 10.89 -12.66 4.53
C ASP A 189 10.55 -11.30 3.89
N VAL A 190 10.37 -10.22 4.68
CA VAL A 190 10.03 -8.90 4.14
C VAL A 190 11.17 -8.31 3.33
N GLU A 191 10.86 -7.84 2.12
CA GLU A 191 11.82 -7.07 1.33
C GLU A 191 11.86 -5.61 1.80
N MET A 192 13.04 -5.16 2.31
CA MET A 192 13.19 -3.81 2.87
C MET A 192 13.87 -2.86 1.88
N PHE A 193 13.28 -1.69 1.68
CA PHE A 193 13.76 -0.63 0.80
C PHE A 193 14.01 0.65 1.60
N LEU A 194 15.25 1.13 1.58
CA LEU A 194 15.64 2.42 2.17
C LEU A 194 15.59 3.47 1.06
N VAL A 195 14.66 4.45 1.18
CA VAL A 195 14.42 5.41 0.10
C VAL A 195 14.34 6.86 0.60
N SER A 196 14.53 7.79 -0.32
CA SER A 196 14.12 9.17 -0.16
C SER A 196 13.40 9.64 -1.42
N CYS A 197 12.10 9.89 -1.30
CA CYS A 197 11.32 10.45 -2.40
C CYS A 197 11.78 11.87 -2.80
N THR A 198 12.50 12.57 -1.92
CA THR A 198 13.03 13.92 -2.15
C THR A 198 14.33 13.88 -2.94
N SER A 199 15.31 13.06 -2.50
CA SER A 199 16.63 12.98 -3.14
C SER A 199 16.73 11.97 -4.28
N GLY A 200 15.78 11.03 -4.37
CA GLY A 200 15.83 9.91 -5.32
C GLY A 200 16.60 8.69 -4.81
N PHE A 201 17.21 8.77 -3.62
CA PHE A 201 17.97 7.66 -3.05
C PHE A 201 17.11 6.40 -2.95
N GLY A 202 17.64 5.25 -3.43
CA GLY A 202 17.03 3.92 -3.32
C GLY A 202 15.79 3.68 -4.19
N LEU A 203 15.33 4.68 -4.97
CA LEU A 203 14.10 4.54 -5.79
C LEU A 203 14.29 3.61 -6.99
N ASP A 204 15.51 3.42 -7.48
CA ASP A 204 15.78 2.50 -8.60
C ASP A 204 15.47 1.05 -8.18
N ALA A 205 16.01 0.61 -7.03
CA ALA A 205 15.75 -0.74 -6.49
C ALA A 205 14.26 -0.94 -6.17
N TRP A 206 13.59 0.08 -5.64
CA TRP A 206 12.14 0.07 -5.44
C TRP A 206 11.39 -0.09 -6.76
N GLY A 207 11.74 0.70 -7.78
CA GLY A 207 11.12 0.63 -9.11
C GLY A 207 11.30 -0.73 -9.78
N GLU A 208 12.51 -1.31 -9.70
CA GLU A 208 12.81 -2.65 -10.22
C GLU A 208 11.96 -3.71 -9.53
N TRP A 209 11.81 -3.64 -8.22
CA TRP A 209 10.94 -4.54 -7.45
C TRP A 209 9.48 -4.43 -7.90
N MET A 210 8.97 -3.21 -8.06
CA MET A 210 7.60 -2.98 -8.54
C MET A 210 7.36 -3.60 -9.92
N VAL A 211 8.28 -3.37 -10.86
CA VAL A 211 8.20 -3.97 -12.21
C VAL A 211 8.24 -5.49 -12.17
N LYS A 212 9.08 -6.07 -11.28
CA LYS A 212 9.15 -7.51 -11.06
C LYS A 212 7.82 -8.08 -10.59
N GLN A 213 7.17 -7.46 -9.57
CA GLN A 213 5.89 -7.93 -9.05
C GLN A 213 4.82 -8.00 -10.15
N VAL A 214 4.72 -6.96 -10.99
CA VAL A 214 3.77 -6.94 -12.10
C VAL A 214 4.03 -8.06 -13.11
N ARG A 215 5.30 -8.29 -13.47
CA ARG A 215 5.67 -9.32 -14.44
C ARG A 215 5.50 -10.75 -13.94
N GLU A 216 5.51 -10.97 -12.63
CA GLU A 216 5.30 -12.28 -12.01
C GLU A 216 3.83 -12.70 -12.02
N VAL A 217 2.91 -11.78 -11.80
CA VAL A 217 1.45 -12.04 -11.86
C VAL A 217 0.98 -12.20 -13.30
N GLY A 218 1.42 -11.34 -14.22
CA GLY A 218 1.03 -11.39 -15.64
C GLY A 218 1.51 -12.64 -16.41
N LYS A 219 2.27 -13.55 -15.75
CA LYS A 219 2.72 -14.82 -16.33
C LYS A 219 1.87 -16.03 -15.93
N LYS A 220 0.88 -15.85 -15.05
CA LYS A 220 -0.05 -16.90 -14.62
C LYS A 220 -1.29 -16.90 -15.48
#